data_c8eca439d3e5d0a358468874af2a7da7
#
_entry.id   c8eca439d3e5d0a358468874af2a7da7
#
_cell.length_a   1.000
_cell.length_b   1.000
_cell.length_c   1.000
_cell.angle_alpha   90.00
_cell.angle_beta   90.00
_cell.angle_gamma   90.00
#
_symmetry.space_group_name_H-M   'P 1'
#
loop_
_entity.id
_entity.type
_entity.pdbx_description
1 polymer ?
#
loop_
_entity_poly.entity_id
_entity_poly.type
_entity_poly.pdbx_seq_one_letter_code
_entity_poly.pdbx_strand_id
1 'polypeptide(L)'
;MHSSDLARIIQRCIKENVYDSFNVATEQNVSIDDIARVAIRACKAEGVKIEYDSTKPDGQFRKDVSIEKLKNIFPDFKATRLYHGIGSTYAILNQSWKKTT
;
A
#
# COMPACT_ATOMS: atom_id res chain seq x y z
N MET A 1 -1.70 -1.26 -0.69
CA MET A 1 -1.66 -0.67 -2.05
C MET A 1 -1.77 0.84 -1.96
N HIS A 2 -0.97 1.56 -2.72
CA HIS A 2 -1.06 3.01 -2.78
C HIS A 2 -2.36 3.42 -3.48
N SER A 3 -3.01 4.49 -3.01
CA SER A 3 -4.29 4.95 -3.56
C SER A 3 -4.23 5.29 -5.05
N SER A 4 -3.10 5.78 -5.54
CA SER A 4 -2.93 6.08 -6.95
C SER A 4 -2.98 4.82 -7.83
N ASP A 5 -2.55 3.68 -7.30
CA ASP A 5 -2.62 2.40 -8.02
C ASP A 5 -4.07 1.99 -8.24
N LEU A 6 -4.89 2.08 -7.20
CA LEU A 6 -6.32 1.77 -7.30
C LEU A 6 -7.02 2.73 -8.26
N ALA A 7 -6.69 4.02 -8.18
CA ALA A 7 -7.27 5.02 -9.08
C ALA A 7 -6.96 4.71 -10.54
N ARG A 8 -5.73 4.28 -10.85
CA ARG A 8 -5.36 3.90 -12.22
C ARG A 8 -6.13 2.68 -12.72
N ILE A 9 -6.36 1.71 -11.85
CA ILE A 9 -7.15 0.52 -12.21
C ILE A 9 -8.59 0.91 -12.50
N ILE A 10 -9.19 1.74 -11.65
CA ILE A 10 -10.56 2.23 -11.86
C ILE A 10 -10.66 2.97 -13.18
N GLN A 11 -9.71 3.84 -13.47
CA GLN A 11 -9.68 4.60 -14.72
C GLN A 11 -9.58 3.68 -15.93
N ARG A 12 -8.74 2.64 -15.86
CA ARG A 12 -8.61 1.67 -16.95
C ARG A 12 -9.89 0.85 -17.15
N CYS A 13 -10.55 0.48 -16.03
CA CYS A 13 -11.83 -0.24 -16.13
C CYS A 13 -12.88 0.58 -16.88
N ILE A 14 -12.96 1.87 -16.60
CA ILE A 14 -13.90 2.76 -17.29
C ILE A 14 -13.51 2.91 -18.76
N LYS A 15 -12.24 3.16 -19.03
CA LYS A 15 -11.74 3.39 -20.38
C LYS A 15 -11.85 2.16 -21.28
N GLU A 16 -11.59 0.98 -20.74
CA GLU A 16 -11.57 -0.27 -21.49
C GLU A 16 -12.86 -1.08 -21.33
N ASN A 17 -13.89 -0.51 -20.71
CA ASN A 17 -15.21 -1.13 -20.52
C ASN A 17 -15.14 -2.50 -19.82
N VAL A 18 -14.37 -2.56 -18.73
CA VAL A 18 -14.28 -3.76 -17.90
C VAL A 18 -15.33 -3.69 -16.80
N TYR A 19 -16.27 -4.61 -16.80
CA TYR A 19 -17.37 -4.65 -15.85
C TYR A 19 -17.35 -5.86 -14.91
N ASP A 20 -16.30 -6.66 -14.99
CA ASP A 20 -16.15 -7.84 -14.12
C ASP A 20 -15.78 -7.44 -12.70
N SER A 21 -16.24 -8.24 -11.75
CA SER A 21 -15.82 -8.10 -10.37
C SER A 21 -14.48 -8.84 -10.17
N PHE A 22 -13.51 -8.19 -9.56
CA PHE A 22 -12.22 -8.82 -9.25
C PHE A 22 -11.55 -8.11 -8.08
N ASN A 23 -10.64 -8.83 -7.44
CA ASN A 23 -9.87 -8.28 -6.34
C ASN A 23 -8.71 -7.44 -6.84
N VAL A 24 -8.48 -6.32 -6.19
CA VAL A 24 -7.35 -5.44 -6.48
C VAL A 24 -6.45 -5.39 -5.26
N ALA A 25 -5.27 -5.95 -5.39
CA ALA A 25 -4.29 -6.00 -4.31
C ALA A 25 -2.89 -6.10 -4.90
N THR A 26 -1.89 -6.02 -4.03
CA THR A 26 -0.50 -6.25 -4.43
C THR A 26 -0.12 -7.70 -4.20
N GLU A 27 0.90 -8.17 -4.90
CA GLU A 27 1.46 -9.51 -4.68
C GLU A 27 2.33 -9.58 -3.43
N GLN A 28 2.73 -8.43 -2.90
CA GLN A 28 3.66 -8.38 -1.78
C GLN A 28 2.95 -8.74 -0.48
N ASN A 29 3.26 -9.92 0.03
CA ASN A 29 2.84 -10.35 1.35
C ASN A 29 3.92 -9.95 2.33
N VAL A 30 3.73 -8.81 3.00
CA VAL A 30 4.68 -8.29 3.98
C VAL A 30 4.05 -8.31 5.36
N SER A 31 4.86 -8.57 6.36
CA SER A 31 4.41 -8.52 7.75
C SER A 31 4.23 -7.06 8.20
N ILE A 32 3.48 -6.86 9.27
CA ILE A 32 3.34 -5.53 9.87
C ILE A 32 4.71 -5.00 10.33
N ASP A 33 5.57 -5.90 10.82
CA ASP A 33 6.94 -5.54 11.19
C ASP A 33 7.73 -5.00 10.00
N ASP A 34 7.62 -5.67 8.85
CA ASP A 34 8.26 -5.21 7.61
C ASP A 34 7.74 -3.84 7.19
N ILE A 35 6.43 -3.63 7.28
CA ILE A 35 5.80 -2.34 6.96
C ILE A 35 6.36 -1.24 7.87
N ALA A 36 6.48 -1.52 9.17
CA ALA A 36 7.02 -0.56 10.12
C ALA A 36 8.47 -0.20 9.79
N ARG A 37 9.29 -1.18 9.44
CA ARG A 37 10.70 -0.95 9.07
C ARG A 37 10.82 -0.14 7.79
N VAL A 38 10.00 -0.43 6.80
CA VAL A 38 9.97 0.32 5.54
C VAL A 38 9.52 1.76 5.79
N ALA A 39 8.51 1.95 6.66
CA ALA A 39 8.03 3.29 7.01
C ALA A 39 9.12 4.14 7.67
N ILE A 40 9.87 3.56 8.60
CA ILE A 40 10.99 4.25 9.27
C ILE A 40 12.00 4.73 8.22
N ARG A 41 12.35 3.85 7.29
CA ARG A 41 13.32 4.16 6.25
C ARG A 41 12.80 5.19 5.25
N ALA A 42 11.54 5.03 4.81
CA ALA A 42 10.93 5.93 3.84
C ALA A 42 10.71 7.34 4.39
N CYS A 43 10.42 7.45 5.70
CA CYS A 43 10.22 8.73 6.37
C CYS A 43 11.52 9.29 6.95
N LYS A 44 12.65 8.63 6.74
CA LYS A 44 13.97 9.02 7.24
C LYS A 44 13.98 9.22 8.77
N ALA A 45 13.27 8.35 9.47
CA ALA A 45 13.13 8.40 10.92
C ALA A 45 14.11 7.44 11.60
N GLU A 46 15.35 7.38 11.13
CA GLU A 46 16.39 6.55 11.74
C GLU A 46 16.53 6.93 13.22
N GLY A 47 16.69 5.93 14.06
CA GLY A 47 16.77 6.10 15.51
C GLY A 47 15.46 5.88 16.24
N VAL A 48 14.34 5.79 15.52
CA VAL A 48 13.06 5.42 16.10
C VAL A 48 13.07 3.91 16.36
N LYS A 49 12.65 3.53 17.58
CA LYS A 49 12.54 2.12 17.95
C LYS A 49 11.12 1.61 17.72
N ILE A 50 11.03 0.37 17.26
CA ILE A 50 9.75 -0.32 17.14
C ILE A 50 9.45 -0.98 18.49
N GLU A 51 8.30 -0.65 19.06
CA GLU A 51 7.82 -1.29 20.28
C GLU A 51 6.63 -2.18 19.95
N TYR A 52 6.59 -3.36 20.56
CA TYR A 52 5.53 -4.34 20.33
C TYR A 52 4.60 -4.36 21.54
N ASP A 53 3.35 -4.01 21.33
CA ASP A 53 2.34 -4.04 22.38
C ASP A 53 1.67 -5.42 22.42
N SER A 54 2.22 -6.30 23.25
CA SER A 54 1.71 -7.67 23.40
C SER A 54 0.41 -7.74 24.21
N THR A 55 -0.03 -6.62 24.80
CA THR A 55 -1.29 -6.58 25.56
C THR A 55 -2.52 -6.48 24.68
N LYS A 56 -2.33 -6.13 23.40
CA LYS A 56 -3.42 -6.03 22.44
C LYS A 56 -3.60 -7.35 21.70
N PRO A 57 -4.85 -7.72 21.34
CA PRO A 57 -5.04 -8.94 20.57
C PRO A 57 -4.45 -8.80 19.17
N ASP A 58 -3.88 -9.91 18.69
CA ASP A 58 -3.42 -9.98 17.31
C ASP A 58 -4.63 -9.98 16.38
N GLY A 59 -4.48 -9.33 15.23
CA GLY A 59 -5.45 -9.41 14.16
C GLY A 59 -5.34 -10.74 13.42
N GLN A 60 -5.87 -10.79 12.20
CA GLN A 60 -5.70 -11.96 11.37
C GLN A 60 -4.22 -12.19 11.07
N PHE A 61 -3.78 -13.45 11.21
CA PHE A 61 -2.41 -13.84 10.94
C PHE A 61 -2.01 -13.52 9.50
N ARG A 62 -2.94 -13.75 8.56
CA ARG A 62 -2.70 -13.49 7.14
C ARG A 62 -4.00 -13.09 6.46
N LYS A 63 -3.90 -12.07 5.60
CA LYS A 63 -5.01 -11.63 4.74
C LYS A 63 -4.54 -11.62 3.29
N ASP A 64 -4.23 -12.81 2.79
CA ASP A 64 -3.81 -12.95 1.40
C ASP A 64 -5.04 -12.86 0.49
N VAL A 65 -4.90 -12.10 -0.59
CA VAL A 65 -5.94 -11.91 -1.59
C VAL A 65 -5.39 -12.37 -2.93
N SER A 66 -6.15 -13.22 -3.62
CA SER A 66 -5.76 -13.65 -4.95
C SER A 66 -5.95 -12.51 -5.95
N ILE A 67 -4.91 -12.24 -6.73
CA ILE A 67 -4.94 -11.23 -7.79
C ILE A 67 -4.83 -11.86 -9.18
N GLU A 68 -5.11 -13.14 -9.28
CA GLU A 68 -5.02 -13.87 -10.54
C GLU A 68 -5.91 -13.25 -11.61
N LYS A 69 -7.14 -12.89 -11.25
CA LYS A 69 -8.08 -12.28 -12.18
C LYS A 69 -7.61 -10.88 -12.62
N LEU A 70 -7.07 -10.10 -11.70
CA LEU A 70 -6.47 -8.80 -12.02
C LEU A 70 -5.34 -8.96 -13.05
N LYS A 71 -4.46 -9.93 -12.86
CA LYS A 71 -3.35 -10.18 -13.77
C LYS A 71 -3.83 -10.63 -15.15
N ASN A 72 -4.93 -11.36 -15.21
CA ASN A 72 -5.51 -11.79 -16.48
C ASN A 72 -6.13 -10.62 -17.25
N ILE A 73 -6.76 -9.69 -16.53
CA ILE A 73 -7.39 -8.51 -17.16
C ILE A 73 -6.35 -7.46 -17.53
N PHE A 74 -5.42 -7.18 -16.61
CA PHE A 74 -4.37 -6.17 -16.81
C PHE A 74 -2.99 -6.80 -16.54
N PRO A 75 -2.45 -7.58 -17.49
CA PRO A 75 -1.18 -8.27 -17.27
C PRO A 75 0.02 -7.33 -17.12
N ASP A 76 -0.07 -6.12 -17.60
CA ASP A 76 0.98 -5.10 -17.52
C ASP A 76 0.92 -4.27 -16.24
N PHE A 77 -0.09 -4.49 -15.39
CA PHE A 77 -0.24 -3.70 -14.17
C PHE A 77 0.87 -4.01 -13.17
N LYS A 78 1.48 -2.95 -12.65
CA LYS A 78 2.49 -3.04 -11.59
C LYS A 78 2.13 -2.04 -10.49
N ALA A 79 2.01 -2.56 -9.26
CA ALA A 79 1.72 -1.74 -8.10
C ALA A 79 2.96 -0.93 -7.68
N THR A 80 2.72 0.25 -7.12
CA THR A 80 3.78 1.05 -6.51
C THR A 80 4.42 0.27 -5.36
N ARG A 81 5.74 0.28 -5.29
CA ARG A 81 6.46 -0.37 -4.20
C ARG A 81 6.14 0.31 -2.88
N LEU A 82 6.10 -0.49 -1.82
CA LEU A 82 5.74 0.00 -0.48
C LEU A 82 6.60 1.19 -0.03
N TYR A 83 7.89 1.11 -0.24
CA TYR A 83 8.82 2.18 0.11
C TYR A 83 8.45 3.50 -0.57
N HIS A 84 8.19 3.46 -1.87
CA HIS A 84 7.84 4.65 -2.64
C HIS A 84 6.44 5.16 -2.30
N GLY A 85 5.49 4.27 -2.06
CA GLY A 85 4.13 4.64 -1.68
C GLY A 85 4.10 5.35 -0.33
N ILE A 86 4.79 4.81 0.66
CA ILE A 86 4.87 5.41 2.00
C ILE A 86 5.61 6.74 1.93
N GLY A 87 6.73 6.80 1.23
CA GLY A 87 7.50 8.03 1.09
C GLY A 87 6.72 9.15 0.42
N SER A 88 5.97 8.83 -0.62
CA SER A 88 5.11 9.79 -1.32
C SER A 88 4.00 10.32 -0.41
N THR A 89 3.34 9.43 0.32
CA THR A 89 2.28 9.81 1.27
C THR A 89 2.85 10.70 2.38
N TYR A 90 4.00 10.34 2.93
CA TYR A 90 4.66 11.13 3.96
C TYR A 90 5.01 12.53 3.46
N ALA A 91 5.54 12.64 2.24
CA ALA A 91 5.91 13.93 1.67
C ALA A 91 4.70 14.87 1.55
N ILE A 92 3.57 14.35 1.10
CA ILE A 92 2.32 15.13 0.97
C ILE A 92 1.81 15.55 2.34
N LEU A 93 1.73 14.63 3.29
CA LEU A 93 1.25 14.91 4.65
C LEU A 93 2.16 15.90 5.37
N ASN A 94 3.46 15.75 5.20
CA ASN A 94 4.43 16.65 5.83
C ASN A 94 4.29 18.08 5.32
N GLN A 95 4.04 18.27 4.04
CA GLN A 95 3.79 19.59 3.47
C GLN A 95 2.49 20.19 4.00
N SER A 96 1.42 19.40 4.04
CA SER A 96 0.13 19.85 4.59
C SER A 96 0.24 20.23 6.06
N TRP A 97 0.95 19.42 6.84
CA TRP A 97 1.15 19.66 8.27
C TRP A 97 1.89 20.97 8.51
N LYS A 98 2.96 21.21 7.76
CA LYS A 98 3.75 22.45 7.89
C LYS A 98 2.99 23.69 7.51
N LYS A 99 2.02 23.60 6.60
CA LYS A 99 1.19 24.73 6.20
C LYS A 99 0.17 25.12 7.27
N THR A 100 -0.21 24.17 8.13
CA THR A 100 -1.21 24.41 9.18
C THR A 100 -0.59 24.83 10.50
N THR A 101 0.70 24.71 10.65
CA THR A 101 1.44 25.13 11.83
C THR A 101 2.29 26.37 11.54
#